data_5a86ded0cb7daf25b5200e8c494016b1
#
_entry.id   5a86ded0cb7daf25b5200e8c494016b1
#
_cell.length_a   1.000
_cell.length_b   1.000
_cell.length_c   1.000
_cell.angle_alpha   90.00
_cell.angle_beta   90.00
_cell.angle_gamma   90.00
#
_symmetry.space_group_name_H-M   'P 1'
#
loop_
_entity.id
_entity.type
_entity.pdbx_description
1 polymer ?
#
loop_
_entity_poly.entity_id
_entity_poly.type
_entity_poly.pdbx_seq_one_letter_code
_entity_poly.pdbx_strand_id
1 'polypeptide(L)'
;VSMPLVTTTEMFQKAYEGGYAIGAFNVNNMEIVQGITEAAKEVSSPLILQVSAGARKYAKHGYLMKLVEAAVEDTGLPIALHLDHGEDFAICKACIDGGFTSVMIDGSKHSFADNIALTRQVVEYAHQHGVVVEGELGRLAGIEDDVNVSAEDSSYTDPNQVEEFVRATGVDSLAIAIGTSHGAYKFK
;
A
#
# COMPACT_ATOMS: atom_id res chain seq x y z
N VAL A 1 -18.97 -5.80 19.23
CA VAL A 1 -18.97 -4.98 18.00
C VAL A 1 -17.58 -5.10 17.40
N SER A 2 -17.45 -5.78 16.24
CA SER A 2 -16.19 -5.89 15.51
C SER A 2 -15.70 -4.47 15.17
N MET A 3 -14.44 -4.15 15.44
CA MET A 3 -13.85 -2.91 14.96
C MET A 3 -13.72 -3.00 13.43
N PRO A 4 -14.12 -1.99 12.67
CA PRO A 4 -13.94 -2.00 11.23
C PRO A 4 -12.46 -1.81 10.88
N LEU A 5 -12.05 -2.23 9.68
CA LEU A 5 -10.81 -1.80 9.07
C LEU A 5 -10.72 -0.27 9.06
N VAL A 6 -9.53 0.27 9.26
CA VAL A 6 -9.27 1.72 9.28
C VAL A 6 -8.49 2.17 8.05
N THR A 7 -8.54 3.45 7.73
CA THR A 7 -7.61 4.06 6.76
C THR A 7 -6.26 4.36 7.42
N THR A 8 -5.27 4.72 6.63
CA THR A 8 -3.95 5.09 7.14
C THR A 8 -3.88 6.52 7.69
N THR A 9 -4.89 7.35 7.52
CA THR A 9 -4.86 8.79 7.84
C THR A 9 -4.49 9.06 9.29
N GLU A 10 -5.30 8.56 10.24
CA GLU A 10 -5.04 8.77 11.67
C GLU A 10 -3.78 8.04 12.13
N MET A 11 -3.55 6.86 11.57
CA MET A 11 -2.37 6.03 11.85
C MET A 11 -1.07 6.77 11.50
N PHE A 12 -1.00 7.36 10.31
CA PHE A 12 0.16 8.12 9.85
C PHE A 12 0.34 9.44 10.61
N GLN A 13 -0.74 10.14 10.92
CA GLN A 13 -0.67 11.34 11.73
C GLN A 13 -0.05 11.08 13.10
N LYS A 14 -0.54 10.04 13.81
CA LYS A 14 -0.01 9.65 15.11
C LYS A 14 1.45 9.20 15.03
N ALA A 15 1.82 8.47 13.97
CA ALA A 15 3.19 8.04 13.75
C ALA A 15 4.14 9.21 13.53
N TYR A 16 3.73 10.18 12.72
CA TYR A 16 4.50 11.40 12.47
C TYR A 16 4.69 12.23 13.74
N GLU A 17 3.62 12.50 14.48
CA GLU A 17 3.67 13.25 15.74
C GLU A 17 4.46 12.52 16.83
N GLY A 18 4.36 11.19 16.86
CA GLY A 18 5.05 10.32 17.83
C GLY A 18 6.49 9.97 17.47
N GLY A 19 6.93 10.27 16.24
CA GLY A 19 8.29 9.97 15.77
C GLY A 19 8.56 8.48 15.60
N TYR A 20 7.57 7.70 15.13
CA TYR A 20 7.71 6.27 14.86
C TYR A 20 7.18 5.90 13.47
N ALA A 21 7.51 4.71 12.99
CA ALA A 21 7.05 4.18 11.72
C ALA A 21 5.93 3.14 11.89
N ILE A 22 5.09 3.00 10.87
CA ILE A 22 4.09 1.93 10.78
C ILE A 22 4.61 0.85 9.84
N GLY A 23 4.57 -0.40 10.27
CA GLY A 23 4.90 -1.54 9.42
C GLY A 23 3.80 -1.84 8.42
N ALA A 24 4.19 -2.11 7.17
CA ALA A 24 3.33 -2.61 6.11
C ALA A 24 3.84 -3.98 5.68
N PHE A 25 2.98 -5.00 5.79
CA PHE A 25 3.39 -6.40 5.64
C PHE A 25 2.54 -7.11 4.59
N ASN A 26 3.20 -7.70 3.59
CA ASN A 26 2.54 -8.46 2.56
C ASN A 26 1.98 -9.78 3.08
N VAL A 27 0.73 -10.05 2.77
CA VAL A 27 0.01 -11.27 3.19
C VAL A 27 -0.63 -11.97 2.00
N ASN A 28 -0.62 -13.31 2.02
CA ASN A 28 -1.23 -14.14 0.99
C ASN A 28 -1.82 -15.45 1.50
N ASN A 29 -1.63 -15.79 2.78
CA ASN A 29 -2.17 -16.99 3.40
C ASN A 29 -2.43 -16.79 4.90
N MET A 30 -3.06 -17.76 5.52
CA MET A 30 -3.46 -17.72 6.92
C MET A 30 -2.25 -17.63 7.87
N GLU A 31 -1.22 -18.41 7.63
CA GLU A 31 -0.04 -18.53 8.49
C GLU A 31 0.72 -17.20 8.58
N ILE A 32 0.86 -16.51 7.44
CA ILE A 32 1.49 -15.19 7.40
C ILE A 32 0.62 -14.15 8.11
N VAL A 33 -0.70 -14.14 7.87
CA VAL A 33 -1.62 -13.23 8.57
C VAL A 33 -1.53 -13.45 10.07
N GLN A 34 -1.59 -14.68 10.55
CA GLN A 34 -1.50 -14.99 11.98
C GLN A 34 -0.17 -14.54 12.58
N GLY A 35 0.98 -14.91 11.97
CA GLY A 35 2.28 -14.56 12.50
C GLY A 35 2.49 -13.04 12.61
N ILE A 36 2.06 -12.27 11.60
CA ILE A 36 2.16 -10.81 11.61
C ILE A 36 1.24 -10.19 12.67
N THR A 37 -0.01 -10.62 12.71
CA THR A 37 -1.01 -10.02 13.61
C THR A 37 -0.81 -10.40 15.07
N GLU A 38 -0.33 -11.61 15.36
CA GLU A 38 0.09 -12.02 16.71
C GLU A 38 1.25 -11.17 17.20
N ALA A 39 2.30 -10.99 16.38
CA ALA A 39 3.41 -10.12 16.73
C ALA A 39 2.97 -8.67 16.97
N ALA A 40 2.10 -8.13 16.12
CA ALA A 40 1.55 -6.78 16.29
C ALA A 40 0.73 -6.66 17.61
N LYS A 41 -0.03 -7.69 17.96
CA LYS A 41 -0.80 -7.76 19.22
C LYS A 41 0.10 -7.76 20.45
N GLU A 42 1.20 -8.52 20.41
CA GLU A 42 2.17 -8.55 21.52
C GLU A 42 2.77 -7.17 21.82
N VAL A 43 3.04 -6.37 20.80
CA VAL A 43 3.61 -5.02 20.94
C VAL A 43 2.59 -3.90 20.89
N SER A 44 1.29 -4.24 20.80
CA SER A 44 0.18 -3.28 20.69
C SER A 44 0.36 -2.27 19.55
N SER A 45 0.88 -2.70 18.40
CA SER A 45 1.15 -1.85 17.24
C SER A 45 0.01 -1.84 16.24
N PRO A 46 -0.42 -0.67 15.75
CA PRO A 46 -1.21 -0.61 14.53
C PRO A 46 -0.38 -1.13 13.35
N LEU A 47 -1.04 -1.62 12.31
CA LEU A 47 -0.34 -2.16 11.15
C LEU A 47 -1.12 -2.00 9.86
N ILE A 48 -0.39 -2.14 8.74
CA ILE A 48 -0.93 -2.23 7.40
C ILE A 48 -0.71 -3.67 6.91
N LEU A 49 -1.80 -4.36 6.58
CA LEU A 49 -1.75 -5.60 5.82
C LEU A 49 -1.88 -5.25 4.35
N GLN A 50 -0.86 -5.56 3.56
CA GLN A 50 -0.86 -5.23 2.14
C GLN A 50 -0.93 -6.50 1.28
N VAL A 51 -1.60 -6.37 0.15
CA VAL A 51 -1.91 -7.46 -0.75
C VAL A 51 -1.60 -7.02 -2.16
N SER A 52 -0.68 -7.73 -2.82
CA SER A 52 -0.37 -7.52 -4.24
C SER A 52 -1.45 -8.13 -5.15
N ALA A 53 -1.38 -7.78 -6.45
CA ALA A 53 -2.21 -8.40 -7.47
C ALA A 53 -2.01 -9.93 -7.51
N GLY A 54 -0.75 -10.38 -7.40
CA GLY A 54 -0.40 -11.80 -7.35
C GLY A 54 -0.99 -12.50 -6.14
N ALA A 55 -0.91 -11.91 -4.96
CA ALA A 55 -1.50 -12.45 -3.74
C ALA A 55 -3.04 -12.57 -3.84
N ARG A 56 -3.72 -11.57 -4.42
CA ARG A 56 -5.17 -11.63 -4.68
C ARG A 56 -5.55 -12.76 -5.63
N LYS A 57 -4.76 -12.97 -6.67
CA LYS A 57 -4.96 -14.06 -7.64
C LYS A 57 -4.75 -15.43 -6.99
N TYR A 58 -3.70 -15.55 -6.18
CA TYR A 58 -3.36 -16.79 -5.46
C TYR A 58 -4.43 -17.19 -4.45
N ALA A 59 -4.72 -16.33 -3.48
CA ALA A 59 -5.57 -16.63 -2.33
C ALA A 59 -7.06 -16.38 -2.60
N LYS A 60 -7.40 -15.65 -3.65
CA LYS A 60 -8.74 -15.14 -3.99
C LYS A 60 -9.25 -14.09 -2.97
N HIS A 61 -9.87 -13.06 -3.50
CA HIS A 61 -10.31 -11.89 -2.73
C HIS A 61 -11.17 -12.26 -1.50
N GLY A 62 -12.19 -13.11 -1.68
CA GLY A 62 -13.11 -13.47 -0.59
C GLY A 62 -12.45 -14.15 0.60
N TYR A 63 -11.45 -15.03 0.35
CA TYR A 63 -10.70 -15.66 1.43
C TYR A 63 -9.80 -14.68 2.16
N LEU A 64 -9.11 -13.80 1.42
CA LEU A 64 -8.28 -12.75 2.03
C LEU A 64 -9.10 -11.83 2.93
N MET A 65 -10.27 -11.38 2.46
CA MET A 65 -11.16 -10.54 3.26
C MET A 65 -11.56 -11.22 4.57
N LYS A 66 -11.88 -12.53 4.54
CA LYS A 66 -12.26 -13.27 5.75
C LYS A 66 -11.09 -13.50 6.70
N LEU A 67 -9.89 -13.72 6.19
CA LEU A 67 -8.67 -13.79 7.01
C LEU A 67 -8.40 -12.45 7.71
N VAL A 68 -8.53 -11.35 6.98
CA VAL A 68 -8.31 -10.00 7.53
C VAL A 68 -9.40 -9.64 8.54
N GLU A 69 -10.67 -9.93 8.27
CA GLU A 69 -11.78 -9.74 9.24
C GLU A 69 -11.49 -10.51 10.53
N ALA A 70 -11.10 -11.78 10.43
CA ALA A 70 -10.75 -12.59 11.60
C ALA A 70 -9.57 -12.01 12.38
N ALA A 71 -8.54 -11.50 11.71
CA ALA A 71 -7.41 -10.85 12.34
C ALA A 71 -7.78 -9.57 13.10
N VAL A 72 -8.67 -8.76 12.53
CA VAL A 72 -9.22 -7.54 13.19
C VAL A 72 -10.01 -7.92 14.44
N GLU A 73 -10.85 -8.95 14.37
CA GLU A 73 -11.64 -9.44 15.51
C GLU A 73 -10.77 -10.01 16.62
N ASP A 74 -9.77 -10.82 16.28
CA ASP A 74 -8.87 -11.43 17.26
C ASP A 74 -7.97 -10.43 17.97
N THR A 75 -7.41 -9.49 17.23
CA THR A 75 -6.41 -8.57 17.78
C THR A 75 -7.01 -7.31 18.39
N GLY A 76 -8.12 -6.81 17.87
CA GLY A 76 -8.69 -5.51 18.23
C GLY A 76 -7.80 -4.32 17.87
N LEU A 77 -6.79 -4.52 17.01
CA LEU A 77 -5.85 -3.47 16.59
C LEU A 77 -6.42 -2.63 15.44
N PRO A 78 -5.98 -1.37 15.30
CA PRO A 78 -6.17 -0.61 14.08
C PRO A 78 -5.40 -1.25 12.92
N ILE A 79 -6.13 -1.81 11.95
CA ILE A 79 -5.55 -2.47 10.76
C ILE A 79 -6.09 -1.78 9.52
N ALA A 80 -5.19 -1.34 8.64
CA ALA A 80 -5.51 -0.91 7.28
C ALA A 80 -5.24 -2.06 6.30
N LEU A 81 -6.17 -2.28 5.37
CA LEU A 81 -5.97 -3.23 4.27
C LEU A 81 -5.64 -2.45 3.00
N HIS A 82 -4.48 -2.73 2.45
CA HIS A 82 -3.84 -1.96 1.39
C HIS A 82 -3.55 -2.81 0.14
N LEU A 83 -3.91 -2.29 -1.04
CA LEU A 83 -3.43 -2.82 -2.31
C LEU A 83 -2.00 -2.34 -2.54
N ASP A 84 -1.08 -3.29 -2.71
CA ASP A 84 0.32 -3.04 -3.00
C ASP A 84 0.57 -3.08 -4.53
N HIS A 85 1.21 -2.04 -5.08
CA HIS A 85 1.52 -1.89 -6.49
C HIS A 85 0.34 -2.15 -7.47
N GLY A 86 -0.74 -1.42 -7.33
CA GLY A 86 -1.82 -1.43 -8.32
C GLY A 86 -1.32 -0.87 -9.66
N GLU A 87 -1.41 -1.67 -10.73
CA GLU A 87 -0.84 -1.29 -12.04
C GLU A 87 -1.76 -0.42 -12.88
N ASP A 88 -3.06 -0.37 -12.57
CA ASP A 88 -4.05 0.39 -13.30
C ASP A 88 -5.26 0.78 -12.43
N PHE A 89 -6.14 1.60 -13.01
CA PHE A 89 -7.38 2.01 -12.36
C PHE A 89 -8.31 0.83 -12.06
N ALA A 90 -8.36 -0.18 -12.93
CA ALA A 90 -9.32 -1.28 -12.78
C ALA A 90 -9.05 -2.13 -11.54
N ILE A 91 -7.78 -2.43 -11.25
CA ILE A 91 -7.42 -3.18 -10.05
C ILE A 91 -7.64 -2.36 -8.78
N CYS A 92 -7.28 -1.06 -8.79
CA CYS A 92 -7.54 -0.16 -7.67
C CYS A 92 -9.04 -0.09 -7.37
N LYS A 93 -9.87 0.14 -8.40
CA LYS A 93 -11.32 0.14 -8.29
C LYS A 93 -11.85 -1.17 -7.72
N ALA A 94 -11.39 -2.32 -8.22
CA ALA A 94 -11.84 -3.62 -7.72
C ALA A 94 -11.49 -3.87 -6.25
N CYS A 95 -10.35 -3.35 -5.78
CA CYS A 95 -9.98 -3.42 -4.37
C CYS A 95 -10.84 -2.49 -3.51
N ILE A 96 -11.09 -1.26 -3.95
CA ILE A 96 -11.96 -0.28 -3.27
C ILE A 96 -13.37 -0.86 -3.13
N ASP A 97 -13.97 -1.33 -4.22
CA ASP A 97 -15.30 -1.94 -4.22
C ASP A 97 -15.35 -3.22 -3.37
N GLY A 98 -14.21 -3.91 -3.24
CA GLY A 98 -14.06 -5.12 -2.47
C GLY A 98 -13.78 -4.92 -0.98
N GLY A 99 -13.72 -3.68 -0.48
CA GLY A 99 -13.60 -3.39 0.95
C GLY A 99 -12.20 -3.05 1.44
N PHE A 100 -11.23 -2.81 0.55
CA PHE A 100 -9.93 -2.27 0.94
C PHE A 100 -10.07 -0.82 1.42
N THR A 101 -9.30 -0.45 2.43
CA THR A 101 -9.33 0.91 3.02
C THR A 101 -8.20 1.79 2.50
N SER A 102 -7.26 1.21 1.77
CA SER A 102 -6.11 1.90 1.17
C SER A 102 -5.72 1.21 -0.14
N VAL A 103 -5.31 1.97 -1.13
CA VAL A 103 -4.78 1.43 -2.39
C VAL A 103 -3.56 2.22 -2.84
N MET A 104 -2.55 1.53 -3.37
CA MET A 104 -1.45 2.15 -4.08
C MET A 104 -1.67 2.03 -5.58
N ILE A 105 -1.55 3.15 -6.28
CA ILE A 105 -1.45 3.20 -7.73
C ILE A 105 -0.01 3.47 -8.14
N ASP A 106 0.61 2.52 -8.81
CA ASP A 106 1.98 2.63 -9.29
C ASP A 106 2.01 3.09 -10.75
N GLY A 107 2.07 4.41 -10.94
CA GLY A 107 2.25 5.04 -12.24
C GLY A 107 3.71 5.35 -12.59
N SER A 108 4.67 4.88 -11.81
CA SER A 108 6.10 5.25 -11.94
C SER A 108 6.74 4.86 -13.27
N LYS A 109 6.18 3.88 -13.96
CA LYS A 109 6.61 3.46 -15.32
C LYS A 109 6.21 4.42 -16.44
N HIS A 110 5.29 5.34 -16.16
CA HIS A 110 4.78 6.31 -17.11
C HIS A 110 5.55 7.63 -17.07
N SER A 111 5.27 8.55 -17.98
CA SER A 111 5.74 9.92 -17.88
C SER A 111 5.20 10.60 -16.63
N PHE A 112 5.84 11.66 -16.16
CA PHE A 112 5.37 12.41 -14.98
C PHE A 112 3.92 12.89 -15.14
N ALA A 113 3.57 13.40 -16.33
CA ALA A 113 2.21 13.87 -16.62
C ALA A 113 1.18 12.72 -16.63
N ASP A 114 1.55 11.57 -17.23
CA ASP A 114 0.66 10.40 -17.27
C ASP A 114 0.50 9.74 -15.90
N ASN A 115 1.58 9.71 -15.09
CA ASN A 115 1.51 9.28 -13.70
C ASN A 115 0.55 10.16 -12.89
N ILE A 116 0.64 11.49 -13.02
CA ILE A 116 -0.31 12.43 -12.40
C ILE A 116 -1.74 12.12 -12.84
N ALA A 117 -1.98 11.96 -14.14
CA ALA A 117 -3.32 11.73 -14.67
C ALA A 117 -3.94 10.41 -14.14
N LEU A 118 -3.17 9.33 -14.18
CA LEU A 118 -3.59 8.01 -13.68
C LEU A 118 -3.85 8.05 -12.16
N THR A 119 -2.91 8.58 -11.41
CA THR A 119 -3.00 8.67 -9.95
C THR A 119 -4.21 9.50 -9.52
N ARG A 120 -4.42 10.66 -10.15
CA ARG A 120 -5.58 11.52 -9.90
C ARG A 120 -6.90 10.81 -10.15
N GLN A 121 -7.00 10.04 -11.24
CA GLN A 121 -8.20 9.25 -11.53
C GLN A 121 -8.54 8.27 -10.40
N VAL A 122 -7.52 7.61 -9.85
CA VAL A 122 -7.71 6.69 -8.70
C VAL A 122 -8.12 7.46 -7.45
N VAL A 123 -7.46 8.59 -7.16
CA VAL A 123 -7.77 9.44 -6.01
C VAL A 123 -9.23 9.92 -6.03
N GLU A 124 -9.68 10.42 -7.18
CA GLU A 124 -11.06 10.90 -7.34
C GLU A 124 -12.09 9.81 -7.05
N TYR A 125 -11.82 8.57 -7.48
CA TYR A 125 -12.69 7.44 -7.19
C TYR A 125 -12.61 7.00 -5.73
N ALA A 126 -11.40 6.82 -5.21
CA ALA A 126 -11.15 6.33 -3.86
C ALA A 126 -11.75 7.25 -2.78
N HIS A 127 -11.54 8.56 -2.92
CA HIS A 127 -12.03 9.54 -1.95
C HIS A 127 -13.57 9.58 -1.87
N GLN A 128 -14.28 9.32 -2.97
CA GLN A 128 -15.74 9.16 -2.95
C GLN A 128 -16.20 7.97 -2.10
N HIS A 129 -15.34 6.99 -1.89
CA HIS A 129 -15.61 5.78 -1.11
C HIS A 129 -14.95 5.79 0.28
N GLY A 130 -14.32 6.90 0.68
CA GLY A 130 -13.62 7.00 1.96
C GLY A 130 -12.34 6.17 2.05
N VAL A 131 -11.72 5.85 0.92
CA VAL A 131 -10.49 5.08 0.79
C VAL A 131 -9.32 6.01 0.49
N VAL A 132 -8.18 5.78 1.12
CA VAL A 132 -6.95 6.56 0.92
C VAL A 132 -6.10 5.99 -0.20
N VAL A 133 -5.29 6.84 -0.82
CA VAL A 133 -4.46 6.49 -1.98
C VAL A 133 -3.00 6.83 -1.72
N GLU A 134 -2.13 5.86 -2.00
CA GLU A 134 -0.69 6.04 -2.14
C GLU A 134 -0.33 6.16 -3.62
N GLY A 135 0.48 7.16 -3.96
CA GLY A 135 1.11 7.28 -5.28
C GLY A 135 2.56 6.84 -5.24
N GLU A 136 3.19 6.69 -6.40
CA GLU A 136 4.62 6.40 -6.49
C GLU A 136 5.32 7.39 -7.41
N LEU A 137 6.48 7.87 -6.96
CA LEU A 137 7.34 8.76 -7.72
C LEU A 137 8.79 8.28 -7.64
N GLY A 138 9.40 8.04 -8.81
CA GLY A 138 10.66 7.31 -8.92
C GLY A 138 10.45 5.80 -9.06
N ARG A 139 11.52 5.06 -9.37
CA ARG A 139 11.46 3.60 -9.58
C ARG A 139 12.63 2.93 -8.88
N LEU A 140 12.37 2.03 -7.96
CA LEU A 140 13.40 1.20 -7.32
C LEU A 140 13.74 0.00 -8.20
N ALA A 141 15.03 -0.31 -8.32
CA ALA A 141 15.48 -1.56 -8.94
C ALA A 141 15.06 -2.77 -8.09
N GLY A 142 14.81 -3.89 -8.74
CA GLY A 142 14.59 -5.16 -8.08
C GLY A 142 13.36 -5.92 -8.53
N ILE A 143 13.14 -7.06 -7.88
CA ILE A 143 12.00 -7.94 -8.15
C ILE A 143 11.23 -8.11 -6.86
N GLU A 144 9.94 -7.80 -6.91
CA GLU A 144 8.97 -8.03 -5.85
C GLU A 144 7.64 -8.39 -6.50
N ASP A 145 7.19 -9.61 -6.29
CA ASP A 145 5.98 -10.17 -6.89
C ASP A 145 5.92 -9.93 -8.42
N ASP A 146 4.95 -9.17 -8.91
CA ASP A 146 4.80 -8.84 -10.34
C ASP A 146 5.66 -7.62 -10.77
N VAL A 147 6.31 -6.93 -9.84
CA VAL A 147 7.19 -5.78 -10.12
C VAL A 147 8.59 -6.27 -10.43
N ASN A 148 9.10 -5.93 -11.61
CA ASN A 148 10.46 -6.24 -12.04
C ASN A 148 11.10 -5.02 -12.71
N VAL A 149 12.04 -4.38 -12.03
CA VAL A 149 12.75 -3.19 -12.50
C VAL A 149 14.25 -3.48 -12.55
N SER A 150 14.86 -3.32 -13.74
CA SER A 150 16.31 -3.44 -13.89
C SER A 150 17.04 -2.28 -13.20
N ALA A 151 18.33 -2.45 -12.92
CA ALA A 151 19.14 -1.36 -12.37
C ALA A 151 19.24 -0.17 -13.35
N GLU A 152 19.17 -0.43 -14.66
CA GLU A 152 19.23 0.59 -15.71
C GLU A 152 17.92 1.39 -15.80
N ASP A 153 16.77 0.75 -15.48
CA ASP A 153 15.45 1.39 -15.49
C ASP A 153 15.08 2.06 -14.16
N SER A 154 15.92 1.91 -13.13
CA SER A 154 15.69 2.55 -11.85
C SER A 154 15.98 4.05 -11.92
N SER A 155 15.17 4.83 -11.19
CA SER A 155 15.35 6.27 -11.07
C SER A 155 14.95 6.74 -9.67
N TYR A 156 15.81 7.53 -9.03
CA TYR A 156 15.46 8.12 -7.75
C TYR A 156 14.42 9.21 -7.90
N THR A 157 13.61 9.38 -6.86
CA THR A 157 12.62 10.45 -6.81
C THR A 157 13.31 11.81 -6.86
N ASP A 158 12.89 12.68 -7.79
CA ASP A 158 13.30 14.07 -7.81
C ASP A 158 12.53 14.88 -6.76
N PRO A 159 13.19 15.39 -5.70
CA PRO A 159 12.51 16.14 -4.65
C PRO A 159 11.75 17.38 -5.15
N ASN A 160 12.19 17.97 -6.27
CA ASN A 160 11.54 19.14 -6.84
C ASN A 160 10.17 18.82 -7.47
N GLN A 161 9.93 17.58 -7.81
CA GLN A 161 8.66 17.12 -8.40
C GLN A 161 7.63 16.70 -7.34
N VAL A 162 8.05 16.44 -6.10
CA VAL A 162 7.18 15.89 -5.04
C VAL A 162 6.01 16.81 -4.74
N GLU A 163 6.25 18.09 -4.53
CA GLU A 163 5.20 19.05 -4.19
C GLU A 163 4.16 19.20 -5.32
N GLU A 164 4.62 19.28 -6.56
CA GLU A 164 3.74 19.34 -7.73
C GLU A 164 2.91 18.07 -7.85
N PHE A 165 3.53 16.89 -7.73
CA PHE A 165 2.85 15.61 -7.82
C PHE A 165 1.74 15.48 -6.77
N VAL A 166 2.05 15.75 -5.50
CA VAL A 166 1.09 15.65 -4.40
C VAL A 166 -0.08 16.61 -4.60
N ARG A 167 0.20 17.87 -4.99
CA ARG A 167 -0.86 18.87 -5.24
C ARG A 167 -1.74 18.52 -6.43
N ALA A 168 -1.14 18.01 -7.53
CA ALA A 168 -1.85 17.71 -8.75
C ALA A 168 -2.71 16.45 -8.63
N THR A 169 -2.29 15.47 -7.82
CA THR A 169 -2.97 14.19 -7.67
C THR A 169 -3.91 14.14 -6.48
N GLY A 170 -3.58 14.81 -5.38
CA GLY A 170 -4.30 14.74 -4.11
C GLY A 170 -4.08 13.43 -3.35
N VAL A 171 -2.98 12.72 -3.58
CA VAL A 171 -2.62 11.49 -2.82
C VAL A 171 -2.52 11.74 -1.33
N ASP A 172 -2.83 10.73 -0.55
CA ASP A 172 -2.76 10.75 0.91
C ASP A 172 -1.37 10.36 1.44
N SER A 173 -0.63 9.59 0.65
CA SER A 173 0.77 9.20 0.91
C SER A 173 1.54 8.99 -0.39
N LEU A 174 2.86 8.97 -0.30
CA LEU A 174 3.75 8.85 -1.46
C LEU A 174 4.89 7.88 -1.18
N ALA A 175 5.01 6.85 -2.03
CA ALA A 175 6.19 6.01 -2.10
C ALA A 175 7.30 6.71 -2.89
N ILE A 176 8.48 6.76 -2.31
CA ILE A 176 9.66 7.43 -2.88
C ILE A 176 10.82 6.47 -3.07
N ALA A 177 11.55 6.61 -4.16
CA ALA A 177 12.78 5.86 -4.46
C ALA A 177 14.00 6.63 -3.94
N ILE A 178 14.62 6.15 -2.86
CA ILE A 178 15.68 6.84 -2.13
C ILE A 178 16.97 6.02 -1.95
N GLY A 179 17.13 4.93 -2.69
CA GLY A 179 18.37 4.13 -2.68
C GLY A 179 18.23 2.74 -2.10
N THR A 180 17.05 2.34 -1.66
CA THR A 180 16.72 0.94 -1.33
C THR A 180 16.43 0.15 -2.61
N SER A 181 16.09 -1.12 -2.49
CA SER A 181 15.65 -1.94 -3.62
C SER A 181 14.59 -2.93 -3.20
N HIS A 182 13.78 -3.38 -4.16
CA HIS A 182 12.83 -4.45 -3.93
C HIS A 182 13.53 -5.79 -3.66
N GLY A 183 12.90 -6.61 -2.83
CA GLY A 183 13.31 -7.97 -2.53
C GLY A 183 14.43 -8.08 -1.50
N ALA A 184 14.53 -9.29 -0.92
CA ALA A 184 15.57 -9.64 0.05
C ALA A 184 16.89 -10.02 -0.64
N TYR A 185 17.98 -10.06 0.13
CA TYR A 185 19.29 -10.60 -0.29
C TYR A 185 20.05 -9.84 -1.38
N LYS A 186 19.80 -8.55 -1.57
CA LYS A 186 20.45 -7.74 -2.60
C LYS A 186 21.70 -7.00 -2.12
N PHE A 187 21.83 -6.85 -0.83
CA PHE A 187 23.02 -6.26 -0.22
C PHE A 187 23.88 -7.37 0.39
N LYS A 188 25.14 -7.44 -0.04
CA LYS A 188 26.16 -8.34 0.55
C LYS A 188 26.94 -7.60 1.61
#